data_cfca23999fa48d4e8d6e5867dcd613ae
#
_entry.id   cfca23999fa48d4e8d6e5867dcd613ae
#
_cell.length_a   1.000
_cell.length_b   1.000
_cell.length_c   1.000
_cell.angle_alpha   90.00
_cell.angle_beta   90.00
_cell.angle_gamma   90.00
#
_symmetry.space_group_name_H-M   'P 1'
#
loop_
_entity.id
_entity.type
_entity.pdbx_description
1 polymer ?
#
loop_
_entity_poly.entity_id
_entity_poly.type
_entity_poly.pdbx_seq_one_letter_code
_entity_poly.pdbx_strand_id
1 'polypeptide(L)'
;MAYVVVGASAAGINGARTLREYNKDAEIILISKDEHVYSRCILHHYLDGRRTVEDLDFTPREFFDKYNIKWIKGKEVTKIKPEEHSVTLDDGQEIKYEKILLATGAYSFIPPIENLREANNVVGLRDLEDAL
;
A
#
# COMPACT_ATOMS: atom_id res chain seq x y z
N MET A 1 -2.96 -21.80 -5.40
CA MET A 1 -3.58 -20.46 -5.48
C MET A 1 -2.78 -19.48 -4.61
N ALA A 2 -2.84 -18.21 -4.95
CA ALA A 2 -2.04 -17.18 -4.26
C ALA A 2 -2.74 -16.64 -3.02
N TYR A 3 -1.97 -16.21 -2.05
CA TYR A 3 -2.41 -15.29 -1.00
C TYR A 3 -2.18 -13.86 -1.46
N VAL A 4 -3.25 -13.06 -1.50
CA VAL A 4 -3.19 -11.68 -1.97
C VAL A 4 -3.21 -10.73 -0.78
N VAL A 5 -2.30 -9.76 -0.77
CA VAL A 5 -2.24 -8.66 0.21
C VAL A 5 -2.48 -7.35 -0.52
N VAL A 6 -3.47 -6.59 -0.10
CA VAL A 6 -3.78 -5.28 -0.70
C VAL A 6 -3.31 -4.17 0.21
N GLY A 7 -2.31 -3.42 -0.24
CA GLY A 7 -1.67 -2.33 0.47
C GLY A 7 -0.22 -2.63 0.88
N ALA A 8 0.68 -1.68 0.66
CA ALA A 8 2.13 -1.79 0.92
C ALA A 8 2.61 -0.87 2.06
N SER A 9 1.75 -0.56 3.02
CA SER A 9 2.14 0.14 4.24
C SER A 9 2.43 -0.86 5.38
N ALA A 10 2.58 -0.40 6.60
CA ALA A 10 3.04 -1.22 7.72
C ALA A 10 2.28 -2.56 7.88
N ALA A 11 0.95 -2.53 7.79
CA ALA A 11 0.13 -3.74 7.94
C ALA A 11 0.32 -4.72 6.79
N GLY A 12 0.33 -4.24 5.54
CA GLY A 12 0.50 -5.10 4.35
C GLY A 12 1.89 -5.72 4.27
N ILE A 13 2.93 -4.94 4.48
CA ILE A 13 4.33 -5.41 4.47
C ILE A 13 4.58 -6.45 5.56
N ASN A 14 4.18 -6.15 6.80
CA ASN A 14 4.35 -7.11 7.90
C ASN A 14 3.46 -8.33 7.74
N GLY A 15 2.24 -8.16 7.22
CA GLY A 15 1.35 -9.27 6.90
C GLY A 15 1.94 -10.22 5.85
N ALA A 16 2.47 -9.68 4.76
CA ALA A 16 3.11 -10.49 3.71
C ALA A 16 4.35 -11.23 4.23
N ARG A 17 5.19 -10.56 5.04
CA ARG A 17 6.34 -11.20 5.69
C ARG A 17 5.89 -12.35 6.59
N THR A 18 4.93 -12.10 7.46
CA THR A 18 4.40 -13.10 8.39
C THR A 18 3.81 -14.30 7.65
N LEU A 19 3.03 -14.07 6.59
CA LEU A 19 2.53 -15.14 5.75
C LEU A 19 3.64 -16.03 5.23
N ARG A 20 4.75 -15.45 4.75
CA ARG A 20 5.92 -16.21 4.28
C ARG A 20 6.62 -16.97 5.40
N GLU A 21 6.70 -16.41 6.60
CA GLU A 21 7.31 -17.07 7.74
C GLU A 21 6.54 -18.34 8.14
N TYR A 22 5.20 -18.29 8.09
CA TYR A 22 4.34 -19.43 8.41
C TYR A 22 4.10 -20.40 7.24
N ASN A 23 4.13 -19.92 6.01
CA ASN A 23 3.95 -20.74 4.82
C ASN A 23 5.06 -20.48 3.80
N LYS A 24 6.07 -21.38 3.79
CA LYS A 24 7.28 -21.22 2.96
C LYS A 24 7.00 -21.37 1.47
N ASP A 25 5.97 -22.13 1.10
CA ASP A 25 5.69 -22.53 -0.27
C ASP A 25 4.53 -21.73 -0.91
N ALA A 26 3.83 -20.93 -0.12
CA ALA A 26 2.71 -20.13 -0.63
C ALA A 26 3.17 -19.13 -1.71
N GLU A 27 2.38 -19.00 -2.76
CA GLU A 27 2.48 -17.82 -3.64
C GLU A 27 1.89 -16.62 -2.92
N ILE A 28 2.65 -15.54 -2.77
CA ILE A 28 2.21 -14.30 -2.12
C ILE A 28 2.31 -13.16 -3.11
N ILE A 29 1.19 -12.50 -3.36
CA ILE A 29 1.08 -11.33 -4.23
C ILE A 29 0.68 -10.14 -3.38
N LEU A 30 1.51 -9.09 -3.36
CA LEU A 30 1.19 -7.82 -2.74
C LEU A 30 0.85 -6.80 -3.84
N ILE A 31 -0.27 -6.12 -3.69
CA ILE A 31 -0.77 -5.13 -4.65
C ILE A 31 -0.83 -3.79 -3.96
N SER A 32 -0.25 -2.76 -4.56
CA SER A 32 -0.31 -1.40 -4.02
C SER A 32 -0.51 -0.35 -5.10
N LYS A 33 -1.31 0.66 -4.77
CA LYS A 33 -1.41 1.90 -5.53
C LYS A 33 -0.08 2.63 -5.57
N ASP A 34 0.59 2.68 -4.41
CA ASP A 34 1.91 3.30 -4.28
C ASP A 34 2.99 2.48 -5.03
N GLU A 35 3.93 3.17 -5.63
CA GLU A 35 5.11 2.57 -6.29
C GLU A 35 6.31 2.45 -5.35
N HIS A 36 6.21 3.01 -4.15
CA HIS A 36 7.22 3.01 -3.11
C HIS A 36 6.66 2.45 -1.82
N VAL A 37 7.51 1.78 -1.05
CA VAL A 37 7.24 1.47 0.34
C VAL A 37 7.78 2.62 1.18
N TYR A 38 6.94 3.23 2.01
CA TYR A 38 7.36 4.33 2.86
C TYR A 38 6.55 4.40 4.15
N SER A 39 7.16 5.01 5.16
CA SER A 39 6.51 5.26 6.44
C SER A 39 5.73 6.58 6.40
N ARG A 40 4.41 6.48 6.49
CA ARG A 40 3.54 7.66 6.58
C ARG A 40 3.80 8.51 7.82
N CYS A 41 4.32 7.89 8.89
CA CYS A 41 4.59 8.57 10.15
C CYS A 41 5.72 9.61 10.06
N ILE A 42 6.59 9.51 9.07
CA ILE A 42 7.76 10.38 8.90
C ILE A 42 7.75 11.19 7.60
N LEU A 43 6.61 11.31 6.92
CA LEU A 43 6.46 12.13 5.72
C LEU A 43 6.87 13.59 5.94
N HIS A 44 6.65 14.12 7.14
CA HIS A 44 7.09 15.48 7.50
C HIS A 44 8.60 15.66 7.42
N HIS A 45 9.40 14.60 7.54
CA HIS A 45 10.86 14.68 7.35
C HIS A 45 11.27 14.82 5.89
N TYR A 46 10.42 14.44 4.96
CA TYR A 46 10.61 14.77 3.55
C TYR A 46 10.35 16.26 3.30
N LEU A 47 9.26 16.80 3.86
CA LEU A 47 8.90 18.22 3.72
C LEU A 47 9.95 19.17 4.31
N ASP A 48 10.57 18.81 5.42
CA ASP A 48 11.62 19.63 6.06
C ASP A 48 13.04 19.36 5.52
N GLY A 49 13.16 18.53 4.49
CA GLY A 49 14.43 18.23 3.81
C GLY A 49 15.40 17.33 4.57
N ARG A 50 14.98 16.74 5.69
CA ARG A 50 15.82 15.82 6.48
C ARG A 50 15.96 14.44 5.87
N ARG A 51 15.02 14.03 5.00
CA ARG A 51 14.99 12.71 4.37
C ARG A 51 14.63 12.81 2.89
N THR A 52 15.19 11.91 2.10
CA THR A 52 14.77 11.67 0.72
C THR A 52 13.61 10.68 0.69
N VAL A 53 13.01 10.45 -0.48
CA VAL A 53 11.96 9.44 -0.66
C VAL A 53 12.47 8.05 -0.26
N GLU A 54 13.69 7.72 -0.64
CA GLU A 54 14.33 6.45 -0.35
C GLU A 54 14.55 6.25 1.17
N ASP A 55 14.83 7.33 1.88
CA ASP A 55 15.04 7.29 3.34
C ASP A 55 13.72 7.10 4.13
N LEU A 56 12.58 7.20 3.46
CA LEU A 56 11.28 6.93 4.07
C LEU A 56 10.93 5.44 4.06
N ASP A 57 11.64 4.63 3.25
CA ASP A 57 11.44 3.18 3.21
C ASP A 57 11.86 2.54 4.54
N PHE A 58 10.94 1.76 5.10
CA PHE A 58 11.18 1.03 6.34
C PHE A 58 11.46 -0.46 6.14
N THR A 59 11.53 -0.91 4.88
CA THR A 59 11.81 -2.30 4.56
C THR A 59 13.32 -2.55 4.44
N PRO A 60 13.79 -3.76 4.74
CA PRO A 60 15.15 -4.16 4.39
C PRO A 60 15.36 -4.12 2.88
N ARG A 61 16.60 -3.89 2.45
CA ARG A 61 16.96 -4.03 1.04
C ARG A 61 16.52 -5.39 0.51
N GLU A 62 16.07 -5.41 -0.73
CA GLU A 62 15.62 -6.64 -1.41
C GLU A 62 14.51 -7.39 -0.66
N PHE A 63 13.68 -6.66 0.10
CA PHE A 63 12.59 -7.25 0.89
C PHE A 63 11.72 -8.21 0.08
N PHE A 64 11.26 -7.80 -1.09
CA PHE A 64 10.37 -8.59 -1.92
C PHE A 64 11.05 -9.85 -2.47
N ASP A 65 12.32 -9.76 -2.86
CA ASP A 65 13.11 -10.89 -3.32
C ASP A 65 13.43 -11.85 -2.16
N LYS A 66 13.86 -11.29 -1.03
CA LYS A 66 14.20 -12.08 0.17
C LYS A 66 13.03 -12.92 0.67
N TYR A 67 11.82 -12.36 0.64
CA TYR A 67 10.61 -13.05 1.10
C TYR A 67 9.83 -13.71 -0.05
N ASN A 68 10.37 -13.68 -1.27
CA ASN A 68 9.72 -14.21 -2.47
C ASN A 68 8.25 -13.75 -2.58
N ILE A 69 8.06 -12.44 -2.53
CA ILE A 69 6.76 -11.78 -2.64
C ILE A 69 6.68 -11.09 -4.01
N LYS A 70 5.69 -11.45 -4.80
CA LYS A 70 5.40 -10.77 -6.05
C LYS A 70 4.72 -9.43 -5.76
N TRP A 71 5.39 -8.32 -6.05
CA TRP A 71 4.84 -6.99 -5.86
C TRP A 71 4.28 -6.41 -7.17
N ILE A 72 2.98 -6.13 -7.17
CA ILE A 72 2.28 -5.40 -8.23
C ILE A 72 2.09 -3.98 -7.73
N LYS A 73 3.01 -3.09 -8.11
CA LYS A 73 3.04 -1.69 -7.70
C LYS A 73 2.37 -0.78 -8.72
N GLY A 74 1.89 0.38 -8.29
CA GLY A 74 1.23 1.36 -9.15
C GLY A 74 -0.12 0.85 -9.70
N LYS A 75 -0.78 -0.07 -8.98
CA LYS A 75 -2.07 -0.62 -9.37
C LYS A 75 -3.06 -0.55 -8.21
N GLU A 76 -4.25 -0.07 -8.50
CA GLU A 76 -5.32 0.02 -7.53
C GLU A 76 -6.29 -1.15 -7.66
N VAL A 77 -6.64 -1.78 -6.54
CA VAL A 77 -7.73 -2.75 -6.49
C VAL A 77 -9.03 -1.98 -6.47
N THR A 78 -9.79 -2.06 -7.56
CA THR A 78 -11.05 -1.33 -7.73
C THR A 78 -12.28 -2.15 -7.35
N LYS A 79 -12.16 -3.48 -7.36
CA LYS A 79 -13.26 -4.38 -7.02
C LYS A 79 -12.76 -5.66 -6.39
N ILE A 80 -13.50 -6.13 -5.40
CA ILE A 80 -13.32 -7.46 -4.80
C ILE A 80 -14.57 -8.27 -5.12
N LYS A 81 -14.36 -9.50 -5.58
CA LYS A 81 -15.41 -10.48 -5.88
C LYS A 81 -15.24 -11.70 -4.97
N PRO A 82 -15.79 -11.68 -3.75
CA PRO A 82 -15.55 -12.76 -2.78
C PRO A 82 -16.02 -14.13 -3.28
N GLU A 83 -17.16 -14.18 -3.94
CA GLU A 83 -17.75 -15.43 -4.47
C GLU A 83 -16.88 -16.08 -5.56
N GLU A 84 -16.12 -15.26 -6.29
CA GLU A 84 -15.22 -15.72 -7.35
C GLU A 84 -13.78 -15.86 -6.85
N HIS A 85 -13.49 -15.51 -5.59
CA HIS A 85 -12.14 -15.43 -5.04
C HIS A 85 -11.19 -14.63 -5.95
N SER A 86 -11.62 -13.44 -6.36
CA SER A 86 -10.83 -12.57 -7.24
C SER A 86 -10.91 -11.10 -6.88
N VAL A 87 -9.87 -10.37 -7.26
CA VAL A 87 -9.84 -8.91 -7.24
C VAL A 87 -9.63 -8.39 -8.67
N THR A 88 -10.20 -7.23 -8.96
CA THR A 88 -10.00 -6.53 -10.24
C THR A 88 -9.17 -5.29 -10.00
N LEU A 89 -8.15 -5.09 -10.82
CA LEU A 89 -7.30 -3.91 -10.81
C LEU A 89 -7.88 -2.79 -11.70
N ASP A 90 -7.33 -1.59 -11.56
CA ASP A 90 -7.71 -0.40 -12.34
C ASP A 90 -7.51 -0.54 -13.85
N ASP A 91 -6.60 -1.42 -14.29
CA ASP A 91 -6.38 -1.75 -15.70
C ASP A 91 -7.27 -2.90 -16.22
N GLY A 92 -8.19 -3.40 -15.38
CA GLY A 92 -9.11 -4.50 -15.71
C GLY A 92 -8.53 -5.90 -15.50
N GLN A 93 -7.26 -6.02 -15.10
CA GLN A 93 -6.67 -7.33 -14.78
C GLN A 93 -7.38 -7.96 -13.58
N GLU A 94 -7.68 -9.25 -13.66
CA GLU A 94 -8.19 -10.03 -12.55
C GLU A 94 -7.11 -10.91 -11.95
N ILE A 95 -7.04 -10.91 -10.61
CA ILE A 95 -6.12 -11.74 -9.84
C ILE A 95 -6.93 -12.64 -8.93
N LYS A 96 -6.74 -13.95 -9.08
CA LYS A 96 -7.37 -14.96 -8.23
C LYS A 96 -6.60 -15.12 -6.93
N TYR A 97 -7.32 -15.40 -5.85
CA TYR A 97 -6.72 -15.64 -4.55
C TYR A 97 -7.36 -16.83 -3.82
N GLU A 98 -6.61 -17.46 -2.96
CA GLU A 98 -7.12 -18.40 -1.97
C GLU A 98 -7.61 -17.66 -0.73
N LYS A 99 -6.78 -16.72 -0.24
CA LYS A 99 -7.09 -15.81 0.86
C LYS A 99 -6.61 -14.41 0.52
N ILE A 100 -7.30 -13.43 1.06
CA ILE A 100 -6.97 -12.02 0.88
C ILE A 100 -6.80 -11.33 2.22
N LEU A 101 -5.76 -10.50 2.33
CA LEU A 101 -5.53 -9.57 3.43
C LEU A 101 -5.76 -8.15 2.92
N LEU A 102 -6.74 -7.47 3.48
CA LEU A 102 -7.02 -6.07 3.18
C LEU A 102 -6.28 -5.18 4.17
N ALA A 103 -5.26 -4.49 3.68
CA ALA A 103 -4.43 -3.56 4.44
C ALA A 103 -4.42 -2.17 3.78
N THR A 104 -5.58 -1.73 3.31
CA THR A 104 -5.77 -0.55 2.46
C THR A 104 -5.62 0.79 3.19
N GLY A 105 -5.60 0.77 4.52
CA GLY A 105 -5.46 1.98 5.33
C GLY A 105 -6.71 2.87 5.34
N ALA A 106 -6.51 4.17 5.42
CA ALA A 106 -7.57 5.17 5.49
C ALA A 106 -7.17 6.45 4.76
N TYR A 107 -8.13 7.31 4.49
CA TYR A 107 -7.92 8.65 3.92
C TYR A 107 -7.86 9.72 5.01
N SER A 108 -7.29 10.88 4.66
CA SER A 108 -7.34 12.05 5.51
C SER A 108 -8.80 12.53 5.67
N PHE A 109 -9.21 12.74 6.91
CA PHE A 109 -10.50 13.38 7.18
C PHE A 109 -10.34 14.89 7.13
N ILE A 110 -11.09 15.52 6.24
CA ILE A 110 -11.18 16.98 6.17
C ILE A 110 -12.46 17.39 6.90
N PRO A 111 -12.37 18.10 8.05
CA PRO A 111 -13.54 18.48 8.82
C PRO A 111 -14.45 19.42 8.03
N PRO A 112 -15.78 19.45 8.35
CA PRO A 112 -16.75 20.30 7.67
C PRO A 112 -16.71 21.75 8.20
N ILE A 113 -15.55 22.38 8.07
CA ILE A 113 -15.35 23.80 8.40
C ILE A 113 -15.69 24.61 7.15
N GLU A 114 -16.42 25.72 7.34
CA GLU A 114 -16.82 26.61 6.25
C GLU A 114 -15.60 27.07 5.43
N ASN A 115 -15.70 26.97 4.11
CA ASN A 115 -14.67 27.31 3.12
C ASN A 115 -13.38 26.45 3.17
N LEU A 116 -13.23 25.50 4.10
CA LEU A 116 -12.00 24.72 4.23
C LEU A 116 -11.75 23.82 3.02
N ARG A 117 -12.80 23.16 2.52
CA ARG A 117 -12.70 22.23 1.37
C ARG A 117 -12.53 22.92 0.03
N GLU A 118 -12.90 24.20 -0.04
CA GLU A 118 -12.86 25.03 -1.24
C GLU A 118 -11.59 25.87 -1.30
N ALA A 119 -10.84 25.95 -0.22
CA ALA A 119 -9.59 26.70 -0.15
C ALA A 119 -8.47 26.02 -0.97
N ASN A 120 -7.83 26.79 -1.84
CA ASN A 120 -6.76 26.28 -2.71
C ASN A 120 -5.45 25.93 -1.99
N ASN A 121 -5.30 26.37 -0.74
CA ASN A 121 -4.08 26.21 0.06
C ASN A 121 -4.26 25.23 1.23
N VAL A 122 -5.30 24.42 1.20
CA VAL A 122 -5.56 23.39 2.22
C VAL A 122 -5.39 22.02 1.57
N VAL A 123 -4.45 21.26 2.11
CA VAL A 123 -4.12 19.90 1.65
C VAL A 123 -4.02 18.96 2.85
N GLY A 124 -4.33 17.69 2.65
CA GLY A 124 -4.01 16.66 3.61
C GLY A 124 -2.54 16.26 3.47
N LEU A 125 -1.95 15.72 4.53
CA LEU A 125 -0.65 15.06 4.48
C LEU A 125 -0.82 13.60 4.89
N ARG A 126 -1.11 12.76 3.92
CA ARG A 126 -1.35 11.32 4.14
C ARG A 126 -0.42 10.45 3.33
N ASP A 127 -0.28 10.77 2.07
CA ASP A 127 0.47 9.99 1.09
C ASP A 127 1.70 10.77 0.61
N LEU A 128 2.64 10.06 -0.03
CA LEU A 128 3.85 10.69 -0.57
C LEU A 128 3.52 11.77 -1.60
N GLU A 129 2.47 11.55 -2.41
CA GLU A 129 1.99 12.54 -3.39
C GLU A 129 1.56 13.86 -2.75
N ASP A 130 1.02 13.80 -1.52
CA ASP A 130 0.66 15.01 -0.77
C ASP A 130 1.90 15.83 -0.35
N ALA A 131 3.07 15.19 -0.30
CA ALA A 131 4.32 15.80 0.14
C ALA A 131 5.22 16.25 -1.03
N LEU A 132 4.94 15.81 -2.25
CA LEU A 132 5.67 16.19 -3.46
C LEU A 132 5.16 17.50 -4.05
#